data_afec381ef4400ffeb70e78bb4160ce87
#
_entry.id   afec381ef4400ffeb70e78bb4160ce87
#
_cell.length_a   1.000
_cell.length_b   1.000
_cell.length_c   1.000
_cell.angle_alpha   90.00
_cell.angle_beta   90.00
_cell.angle_gamma   90.00
#
_symmetry.space_group_name_H-M   'P 1'
#
loop_
_entity.id
_entity.type
_entity.pdbx_description
1 polymer ?
#
loop_
_entity_poly.entity_id
_entity_poly.type
_entity_poly.pdbx_seq_one_letter_code
_entity_poly.pdbx_strand_id
1 'polypeptide(L)'
;METKKLSRKVLNLSGFGDFGFTLFVNVELYYWSAFLTDYAKFSLGTATFILTLTSVIDCIWVPVTGWLIEKCNFKWGKYRSWLVIGPPVMIFAYALQFSRIGSSEALAAGIVIAAFSIKTLAQDLAYSASVTLVSDMSNSQKERLTLASRRGQYLSMGNIVFSVIALPLITLLMKVTGNEILGYSVAAILFGIMNFLCYFVTFTVTKGQSVSGSSGTESVKKEKLPTAEMVKAVFKNPPLLVLVAADSFRYLANFLMAAAGFYYFVVVLNNLPAMTAYLVITRVVGFI
;
A
#
# COMPACT_ATOMS: atom_id res chain seq x y z
N MET A 1 26.02 -22.45 -14.58
CA MET A 1 24.58 -22.61 -14.25
C MET A 1 23.80 -21.76 -15.23
N GLU A 2 23.07 -22.38 -16.15
CA GLU A 2 22.18 -21.63 -17.04
C GLU A 2 21.09 -20.95 -16.21
N THR A 3 21.09 -19.64 -16.23
CA THR A 3 20.03 -18.84 -15.58
C THR A 3 18.74 -19.06 -16.37
N LYS A 4 17.81 -19.80 -15.81
CA LYS A 4 16.49 -20.03 -16.39
C LYS A 4 15.84 -18.67 -16.65
N LYS A 5 15.71 -18.28 -17.91
CA LYS A 5 15.07 -17.03 -18.30
C LYS A 5 13.61 -17.01 -17.83
N LEU A 6 13.18 -15.90 -17.25
CA LEU A 6 11.80 -15.70 -16.85
C LEU A 6 10.88 -15.69 -18.08
N SER A 7 9.71 -16.33 -17.97
CA SER A 7 8.74 -16.30 -19.05
C SER A 7 8.17 -14.88 -19.24
N ARG A 8 7.76 -14.53 -20.47
CA ARG A 8 7.14 -13.24 -20.78
C ARG A 8 5.91 -12.95 -19.90
N LYS A 9 5.17 -13.99 -19.52
CA LYS A 9 4.00 -13.88 -18.64
C LYS A 9 4.42 -13.42 -17.23
N VAL A 10 5.47 -13.99 -16.68
CA VAL A 10 6.02 -13.59 -15.38
C VAL A 10 6.55 -12.16 -15.42
N LEU A 11 7.36 -11.81 -16.43
CA LEU A 11 7.91 -10.47 -16.59
C LEU A 11 6.82 -9.39 -16.68
N ASN A 12 5.70 -9.70 -17.33
CA ASN A 12 4.63 -8.73 -17.52
C ASN A 12 3.67 -8.64 -16.32
N LEU A 13 3.29 -9.76 -15.71
CA LEU A 13 2.19 -9.79 -14.71
C LEU A 13 2.67 -9.87 -13.26
N SER A 14 3.96 -10.02 -13.00
CA SER A 14 4.47 -10.08 -11.62
C SER A 14 4.23 -8.80 -10.81
N GLY A 15 4.16 -7.65 -11.48
CA GLY A 15 3.87 -6.36 -10.86
C GLY A 15 2.38 -6.01 -10.77
N PHE A 16 1.46 -6.89 -11.24
CA PHE A 16 0.04 -6.57 -11.27
C PHE A 16 -0.57 -6.34 -9.88
N GLY A 17 0.00 -6.94 -8.84
CA GLY A 17 -0.35 -6.65 -7.44
C GLY A 17 -0.18 -5.18 -7.06
N ASP A 18 0.82 -4.49 -7.63
CA ASP A 18 1.05 -3.07 -7.35
C ASP A 18 -0.06 -2.16 -7.89
N PHE A 19 -0.75 -2.57 -8.97
CA PHE A 19 -1.96 -1.88 -9.44
C PHE A 19 -3.07 -1.90 -8.39
N GLY A 20 -3.41 -3.10 -7.88
CA GLY A 20 -4.44 -3.24 -6.84
C GLY A 20 -4.05 -2.54 -5.53
N PHE A 21 -2.79 -2.67 -5.14
CA PHE A 21 -2.23 -1.99 -3.97
C PHE A 21 -2.40 -0.46 -4.06
N THR A 22 -2.11 0.13 -5.22
CA THR A 22 -2.25 1.57 -5.43
C THR A 22 -3.70 2.02 -5.31
N LEU A 23 -4.65 1.27 -5.88
CA LEU A 23 -6.08 1.55 -5.73
C LEU A 23 -6.50 1.56 -4.26
N PHE A 24 -6.03 0.57 -3.50
CA PHE A 24 -6.34 0.41 -2.09
C PHE A 24 -5.77 1.54 -1.23
N VAL A 25 -4.49 1.84 -1.35
CA VAL A 25 -3.80 2.85 -0.53
C VAL A 25 -4.28 4.27 -0.83
N ASN A 26 -4.61 4.57 -2.08
CA ASN A 26 -5.07 5.91 -2.45
C ASN A 26 -6.41 6.29 -1.79
N VAL A 27 -7.28 5.34 -1.45
CA VAL A 27 -8.51 5.66 -0.68
C VAL A 27 -8.16 6.31 0.65
N GLU A 28 -7.19 5.76 1.34
CA GLU A 28 -6.71 6.32 2.61
C GLU A 28 -5.99 7.65 2.39
N LEU A 29 -5.08 7.69 1.44
CA LEU A 29 -4.27 8.88 1.17
C LEU A 29 -5.12 10.12 0.88
N TYR A 30 -6.22 9.98 0.13
CA TYR A 30 -7.03 11.12 -0.31
C TYR A 30 -8.28 11.37 0.54
N TYR A 31 -8.84 10.34 1.15
CA TYR A 31 -10.16 10.45 1.78
C TYR A 31 -10.17 10.19 3.30
N TRP A 32 -9.05 9.69 3.86
CA TRP A 32 -9.03 9.31 5.28
C TRP A 32 -9.28 10.47 6.24
N SER A 33 -8.58 11.59 6.06
CA SER A 33 -8.76 12.77 6.91
C SER A 33 -10.18 13.33 6.80
N ALA A 34 -10.68 13.46 5.56
CA ALA A 34 -12.05 13.93 5.31
C ALA A 34 -13.10 12.95 5.86
N PHE A 35 -12.87 11.65 5.76
CA PHE A 35 -13.78 10.67 6.38
C PHE A 35 -13.89 10.88 7.87
N LEU A 36 -12.80 11.09 8.60
CA LEU A 36 -12.84 11.30 10.05
C LEU A 36 -13.60 12.56 10.45
N THR A 37 -13.37 13.69 9.75
CA THR A 37 -13.97 14.99 10.13
C THR A 37 -15.37 15.19 9.56
N ASP A 38 -15.55 14.95 8.27
CA ASP A 38 -16.76 15.40 7.56
C ASP A 38 -17.86 14.33 7.56
N TYR A 39 -17.47 13.05 7.52
CA TYR A 39 -18.42 11.93 7.41
C TYR A 39 -18.61 11.19 8.74
N ALA A 40 -17.55 10.75 9.37
CA ALA A 40 -17.62 10.11 10.69
C ALA A 40 -17.85 11.12 11.82
N LYS A 41 -17.69 12.43 11.55
CA LYS A 41 -17.97 13.54 12.47
C LYS A 41 -17.30 13.38 13.84
N PHE A 42 -16.04 12.96 13.83
CA PHE A 42 -15.20 13.04 15.01
C PHE A 42 -14.88 14.50 15.32
N SER A 43 -14.76 14.85 16.59
CA SER A 43 -14.25 16.18 16.97
C SER A 43 -12.84 16.38 16.39
N LEU A 44 -12.48 17.62 16.08
CA LEU A 44 -11.18 17.94 15.48
C LEU A 44 -10.02 17.41 16.33
N GLY A 45 -10.15 17.49 17.68
CA GLY A 45 -9.16 16.93 18.60
C GLY A 45 -9.01 15.42 18.49
N THR A 46 -10.13 14.69 18.44
CA THR A 46 -10.13 13.23 18.27
C THR A 46 -9.60 12.83 16.90
N ALA A 47 -9.99 13.49 15.82
CA ALA A 47 -9.49 13.23 14.47
C ALA A 47 -7.97 13.44 14.39
N THR A 48 -7.45 14.54 14.94
CA THR A 48 -6.01 14.81 15.00
C THR A 48 -5.28 13.76 15.84
N PHE A 49 -5.86 13.35 16.97
CA PHE A 49 -5.30 12.28 17.80
C PHE A 49 -5.21 10.94 17.03
N ILE A 50 -6.30 10.55 16.33
CA ILE A 50 -6.33 9.34 15.49
C ILE A 50 -5.21 9.43 14.42
N LEU A 51 -5.13 10.52 13.66
CA LEU A 51 -4.12 10.70 12.60
C LEU A 51 -2.69 10.65 13.14
N THR A 52 -2.44 11.29 14.28
CA THR A 52 -1.11 11.30 14.89
C THR A 52 -0.72 9.92 15.41
N LEU A 53 -1.62 9.27 16.14
CA LEU A 53 -1.35 7.96 16.72
C LEU A 53 -1.18 6.88 15.65
N THR A 54 -2.01 6.91 14.60
CA THR A 54 -1.89 5.97 13.48
C THR A 54 -0.57 6.15 12.72
N SER A 55 -0.07 7.38 12.56
CA SER A 55 1.25 7.65 11.96
C SER A 55 2.40 7.09 12.81
N VAL A 56 2.29 7.18 14.13
CA VAL A 56 3.29 6.58 15.05
C VAL A 56 3.25 5.05 14.97
N ILE A 57 2.05 4.46 14.92
CA ILE A 57 1.86 3.01 14.77
C ILE A 57 2.49 2.52 13.46
N ASP A 58 2.29 3.25 12.37
CA ASP A 58 2.88 2.93 11.06
C ASP A 58 4.41 2.86 11.14
N CYS A 59 5.05 3.86 11.75
CA CYS A 59 6.50 3.84 11.98
C CYS A 59 6.99 2.62 12.78
N ILE A 60 6.19 2.15 13.75
CA ILE A 60 6.52 0.97 14.57
C ILE A 60 6.38 -0.32 13.75
N TRP A 61 5.38 -0.41 12.87
CA TRP A 61 5.14 -1.60 12.08
C TRP A 61 6.20 -1.88 11.02
N VAL A 62 6.86 -0.87 10.46
CA VAL A 62 7.91 -1.05 9.43
C VAL A 62 9.02 -2.03 9.86
N PRO A 63 9.71 -1.88 11.00
CA PRO A 63 10.70 -2.86 11.43
C PRO A 63 10.10 -4.20 11.84
N VAL A 64 8.88 -4.22 12.38
CA VAL A 64 8.18 -5.45 12.79
C VAL A 64 7.84 -6.31 11.57
N THR A 65 7.37 -5.71 10.48
CA THR A 65 7.07 -6.43 9.24
C THR A 65 8.30 -7.08 8.63
N GLY A 66 9.43 -6.38 8.62
CA GLY A 66 10.70 -6.97 8.18
C GLY A 66 11.08 -8.21 8.99
N TRP A 67 10.99 -8.11 10.32
CA TRP A 67 11.27 -9.23 11.21
C TRP A 67 10.30 -10.41 11.03
N LEU A 68 9.00 -10.14 10.88
CA LEU A 68 7.97 -11.17 10.65
C LEU A 68 8.20 -11.92 9.34
N ILE A 69 8.51 -11.20 8.26
CA ILE A 69 8.80 -11.81 6.94
C ILE A 69 10.04 -12.72 7.03
N GLU A 70 11.07 -12.30 7.77
CA GLU A 70 12.27 -13.14 7.93
C GLU A 70 12.03 -14.40 8.74
N LYS A 71 11.18 -14.33 9.76
CA LYS A 71 10.94 -15.43 10.70
C LYS A 71 9.94 -16.46 10.18
N CYS A 72 8.94 -16.02 9.41
CA CYS A 72 7.86 -16.89 8.95
C CYS A 72 8.21 -17.62 7.66
N ASN A 73 8.15 -18.96 7.68
CA ASN A 73 8.28 -19.81 6.51
C ASN A 73 6.96 -20.57 6.31
N PHE A 74 6.20 -20.18 5.29
CA PHE A 74 4.94 -20.82 4.92
C PHE A 74 5.10 -21.83 3.78
N LYS A 75 4.13 -22.75 3.65
CA LYS A 75 4.12 -23.80 2.62
C LYS A 75 4.17 -23.29 1.17
N TRP A 76 3.67 -22.07 0.93
CA TRP A 76 3.62 -21.48 -0.44
C TRP A 76 4.85 -20.62 -0.78
N GLY A 77 5.86 -20.60 0.09
CA GLY A 77 7.06 -19.78 -0.02
C GLY A 77 7.06 -18.59 0.94
N LYS A 78 8.27 -18.14 1.30
CA LYS A 78 8.50 -17.09 2.30
C LYS A 78 7.76 -15.78 1.98
N TYR A 79 7.83 -15.32 0.74
CA TYR A 79 7.25 -14.04 0.32
C TYR A 79 5.84 -14.21 -0.27
N ARG A 80 5.64 -15.24 -1.11
CA ARG A 80 4.37 -15.44 -1.83
C ARG A 80 3.16 -15.63 -0.92
N SER A 81 3.35 -16.24 0.24
CA SER A 81 2.25 -16.52 1.19
C SER A 81 1.59 -15.24 1.71
N TRP A 82 2.36 -14.18 1.89
CA TRP A 82 1.83 -12.90 2.35
C TRP A 82 0.91 -12.21 1.34
N LEU A 83 1.09 -12.49 0.04
CA LEU A 83 0.20 -11.97 -1.02
C LEU A 83 -1.22 -12.55 -0.96
N VAL A 84 -1.40 -13.67 -0.27
CA VAL A 84 -2.72 -14.32 -0.12
C VAL A 84 -3.27 -14.15 1.30
N ILE A 85 -2.40 -14.16 2.32
CA ILE A 85 -2.81 -14.05 3.71
C ILE A 85 -3.13 -12.61 4.11
N GLY A 86 -2.33 -11.65 3.63
CA GLY A 86 -2.49 -10.22 3.96
C GLY A 86 -3.82 -9.63 3.50
N PRO A 87 -4.18 -9.72 2.20
CA PRO A 87 -5.34 -9.01 1.68
C PRO A 87 -6.69 -9.33 2.33
N PRO A 88 -7.05 -10.56 2.70
CA PRO A 88 -8.29 -10.80 3.44
C PRO A 88 -8.35 -10.07 4.79
N VAL A 89 -7.23 -10.04 5.52
CA VAL A 89 -7.12 -9.28 6.77
C VAL A 89 -7.27 -7.79 6.51
N MET A 90 -6.63 -7.29 5.44
CA MET A 90 -6.75 -5.90 5.00
C MET A 90 -8.20 -5.52 4.69
N ILE A 91 -8.96 -6.35 3.96
CA ILE A 91 -10.36 -6.07 3.60
C ILE A 91 -11.21 -5.88 4.86
N PHE A 92 -11.12 -6.83 5.80
CA PHE A 92 -11.90 -6.77 7.03
C PHE A 92 -11.53 -5.57 7.89
N ALA A 93 -10.25 -5.36 8.13
CA ALA A 93 -9.78 -4.25 8.96
C ALA A 93 -10.05 -2.89 8.29
N TYR A 94 -9.98 -2.81 6.94
CA TYR A 94 -10.27 -1.58 6.20
C TYR A 94 -11.74 -1.19 6.26
N ALA A 95 -12.64 -2.17 6.21
CA ALA A 95 -14.07 -1.93 6.43
C ALA A 95 -14.35 -1.35 7.81
N LEU A 96 -13.67 -1.86 8.86
CA LEU A 96 -13.78 -1.33 10.21
C LEU A 96 -13.12 0.05 10.36
N GLN A 97 -12.02 0.31 9.68
CA GLN A 97 -11.34 1.61 9.69
C GLN A 97 -12.27 2.71 9.13
N PHE A 98 -12.97 2.44 8.03
CA PHE A 98 -13.97 3.34 7.45
C PHE A 98 -15.38 3.13 8.03
N SER A 99 -15.48 2.96 9.35
CA SER A 99 -16.73 2.84 10.07
C SER A 99 -16.72 3.73 11.31
N ARG A 100 -17.91 4.00 11.85
CA ARG A 100 -18.06 4.62 13.17
C ARG A 100 -18.93 3.71 14.02
N ILE A 101 -18.29 2.80 14.74
CA ILE A 101 -18.98 1.81 15.60
C ILE A 101 -18.70 2.17 17.05
N GLY A 102 -19.74 2.27 17.85
CA GLY A 102 -19.64 2.54 19.28
C GLY A 102 -20.60 3.62 19.75
N SER A 103 -20.95 3.56 21.04
CA SER A 103 -21.85 4.51 21.70
C SER A 103 -21.17 5.82 22.11
N SER A 104 -19.83 5.81 22.23
CA SER A 104 -19.03 6.99 22.57
C SER A 104 -17.99 7.27 21.49
N GLU A 105 -17.59 8.54 21.38
CA GLU A 105 -16.56 8.97 20.45
C GLU A 105 -15.21 8.27 20.72
N ALA A 106 -14.86 8.11 21.99
CA ALA A 106 -13.62 7.46 22.41
C ALA A 106 -13.60 5.96 22.02
N LEU A 107 -14.71 5.26 22.17
CA LEU A 107 -14.82 3.85 21.78
C LEU A 107 -14.73 3.69 20.26
N ALA A 108 -15.41 4.55 19.50
CA ALA A 108 -15.34 4.56 18.05
C ALA A 108 -13.91 4.87 17.57
N ALA A 109 -13.22 5.85 18.17
CA ALA A 109 -11.83 6.17 17.87
C ALA A 109 -10.89 4.97 18.16
N GLY A 110 -11.09 4.29 19.29
CA GLY A 110 -10.32 3.09 19.64
C GLY A 110 -10.48 1.96 18.63
N ILE A 111 -11.71 1.70 18.15
CA ILE A 111 -11.97 0.70 17.11
C ILE A 111 -11.27 1.07 15.79
N VAL A 112 -11.38 2.33 15.39
CA VAL A 112 -10.75 2.85 14.17
C VAL A 112 -9.22 2.72 14.23
N ILE A 113 -8.59 3.08 15.35
CA ILE A 113 -7.13 2.96 15.56
C ILE A 113 -6.70 1.49 15.54
N ALA A 114 -7.44 0.61 16.20
CA ALA A 114 -7.14 -0.83 16.20
C ALA A 114 -7.28 -1.41 14.78
N ALA A 115 -8.34 -1.06 14.06
CA ALA A 115 -8.56 -1.47 12.69
C ALA A 115 -7.44 -0.97 11.75
N PHE A 116 -7.05 0.30 11.87
CA PHE A 116 -5.91 0.86 11.15
C PHE A 116 -4.62 0.07 11.43
N SER A 117 -4.33 -0.19 12.68
CA SER A 117 -3.12 -0.92 13.09
C SER A 117 -3.04 -2.32 12.47
N ILE A 118 -4.15 -3.07 12.50
CA ILE A 118 -4.22 -4.42 11.90
C ILE A 118 -4.09 -4.33 10.37
N LYS A 119 -4.80 -3.38 9.75
CA LYS A 119 -4.77 -3.16 8.30
C LYS A 119 -3.35 -2.82 7.84
N THR A 120 -2.68 -1.87 8.51
CA THR A 120 -1.34 -1.40 8.14
C THR A 120 -0.31 -2.51 8.28
N LEU A 121 -0.33 -3.28 9.37
CA LEU A 121 0.54 -4.44 9.53
C LEU A 121 0.38 -5.45 8.37
N ALA A 122 -0.86 -5.81 8.03
CA ALA A 122 -1.13 -6.75 6.93
C ALA A 122 -0.72 -6.17 5.56
N GLN A 123 -0.92 -4.86 5.37
CA GLN A 123 -0.54 -4.11 4.18
C GLN A 123 0.97 -4.10 3.98
N ASP A 124 1.73 -3.77 5.01
CA ASP A 124 3.18 -3.69 4.95
C ASP A 124 3.81 -5.06 4.73
N LEU A 125 3.25 -6.11 5.35
CA LEU A 125 3.66 -7.49 5.10
C LEU A 125 3.46 -7.88 3.63
N ALA A 126 2.29 -7.62 3.06
CA ALA A 126 1.99 -7.95 1.67
C ALA A 126 2.85 -7.13 0.69
N TYR A 127 2.99 -5.83 0.93
CA TYR A 127 3.76 -4.93 0.08
C TYR A 127 5.26 -5.24 0.11
N SER A 128 5.85 -5.35 1.31
CA SER A 128 7.27 -5.69 1.47
C SER A 128 7.61 -7.05 0.88
N ALA A 129 6.72 -8.03 1.06
CA ALA A 129 6.85 -9.35 0.44
C ALA A 129 6.77 -9.27 -1.08
N SER A 130 5.87 -8.47 -1.66
CA SER A 130 5.77 -8.24 -3.11
C SER A 130 7.05 -7.62 -3.68
N VAL A 131 7.59 -6.58 -3.03
CA VAL A 131 8.84 -5.92 -3.44
C VAL A 131 10.01 -6.88 -3.43
N THR A 132 10.14 -7.64 -2.34
CA THR A 132 11.26 -8.59 -2.16
C THR A 132 11.16 -9.77 -3.13
N LEU A 133 9.94 -10.25 -3.39
CA LEU A 133 9.70 -11.34 -4.36
C LEU A 133 10.23 -10.98 -5.75
N VAL A 134 10.01 -9.76 -6.21
CA VAL A 134 10.51 -9.29 -7.51
C VAL A 134 12.05 -9.34 -7.59
N SER A 135 12.72 -8.95 -6.51
CA SER A 135 14.20 -9.02 -6.47
C SER A 135 14.73 -10.45 -6.36
N ASP A 136 13.92 -11.38 -5.81
CA ASP A 136 14.28 -12.79 -5.61
C ASP A 136 14.02 -13.67 -6.87
N MET A 137 13.21 -13.19 -7.82
CA MET A 137 12.84 -13.98 -9.01
C MET A 137 13.93 -14.07 -10.09
N SER A 138 14.88 -13.15 -10.13
CA SER A 138 15.92 -13.16 -11.17
C SER A 138 17.28 -12.71 -10.66
N ASN A 139 18.35 -13.36 -11.15
CA ASN A 139 19.73 -12.95 -10.96
C ASN A 139 20.24 -12.05 -12.09
N SER A 140 19.48 -11.91 -13.18
CA SER A 140 19.84 -11.05 -14.32
C SER A 140 19.47 -9.60 -14.04
N GLN A 141 20.44 -8.69 -14.15
CA GLN A 141 20.22 -7.25 -13.98
C GLN A 141 19.15 -6.71 -14.97
N LYS A 142 19.20 -7.20 -16.23
CA LYS A 142 18.24 -6.80 -17.27
C LYS A 142 16.79 -7.23 -16.90
N GLU A 143 16.60 -8.44 -16.39
CA GLU A 143 15.28 -8.90 -15.97
C GLU A 143 14.78 -8.14 -14.73
N ARG A 144 15.66 -7.87 -13.76
CA ARG A 144 15.33 -7.04 -12.58
C ARG A 144 14.88 -5.63 -12.97
N LEU A 145 15.57 -4.99 -13.91
CA LEU A 145 15.16 -3.68 -14.44
C LEU A 145 13.81 -3.74 -15.14
N THR A 146 13.57 -4.79 -15.95
CA THR A 146 12.27 -4.99 -16.61
C THR A 146 11.16 -5.18 -15.60
N LEU A 147 11.37 -6.01 -14.58
CA LEU A 147 10.38 -6.24 -13.50
C LEU A 147 10.09 -4.95 -12.74
N ALA A 148 11.11 -4.17 -12.37
CA ALA A 148 10.95 -2.88 -11.68
C ALA A 148 10.20 -1.87 -12.55
N SER A 149 10.51 -1.78 -13.84
CA SER A 149 9.80 -0.91 -14.79
C SER A 149 8.32 -1.30 -14.92
N ARG A 150 8.01 -2.61 -15.01
CA ARG A 150 6.62 -3.09 -15.05
C ARG A 150 5.85 -2.75 -13.77
N ARG A 151 6.48 -2.89 -12.60
CA ARG A 151 5.89 -2.43 -11.34
C ARG A 151 5.54 -0.95 -11.37
N GLY A 152 6.49 -0.11 -11.80
CA GLY A 152 6.27 1.33 -11.95
C GLY A 152 5.09 1.66 -12.89
N GLN A 153 4.97 0.94 -14.01
CA GLN A 153 3.83 1.08 -14.92
C GLN A 153 2.49 0.72 -14.26
N TYR A 154 2.43 -0.36 -13.50
CA TYR A 154 1.21 -0.75 -12.77
C TYR A 154 0.84 0.23 -11.66
N LEU A 155 1.82 0.74 -10.90
CA LEU A 155 1.61 1.82 -9.93
C LEU A 155 1.00 3.07 -10.59
N SER A 156 1.56 3.50 -11.73
CA SER A 156 1.07 4.67 -12.46
C SER A 156 -0.33 4.43 -13.03
N MET A 157 -0.58 3.26 -13.62
CA MET A 157 -1.90 2.88 -14.12
C MET A 157 -2.95 2.83 -12.99
N GLY A 158 -2.58 2.30 -11.81
CA GLY A 158 -3.42 2.32 -10.63
C GLY A 158 -3.80 3.73 -10.19
N ASN A 159 -2.84 4.65 -10.18
CA ASN A 159 -3.10 6.05 -9.86
C ASN A 159 -4.06 6.72 -10.86
N ILE A 160 -3.90 6.49 -12.17
CA ILE A 160 -4.79 7.04 -13.20
C ILE A 160 -6.21 6.49 -13.04
N VAL A 161 -6.35 5.16 -12.92
CA VAL A 161 -7.64 4.49 -12.76
C VAL A 161 -8.33 4.95 -11.47
N PHE A 162 -7.60 5.04 -10.36
CA PHE A 162 -8.11 5.58 -9.10
C PHE A 162 -8.66 6.99 -9.26
N SER A 163 -7.93 7.87 -9.92
CA SER A 163 -8.31 9.27 -10.13
C SER A 163 -9.66 9.42 -10.85
N VAL A 164 -9.96 8.48 -11.78
CA VAL A 164 -11.22 8.50 -12.54
C VAL A 164 -12.37 7.85 -11.78
N ILE A 165 -12.11 6.73 -11.08
CA ILE A 165 -13.17 5.87 -10.55
C ILE A 165 -13.52 6.19 -9.10
N ALA A 166 -12.55 6.64 -8.26
CA ALA A 166 -12.75 6.69 -6.82
C ALA A 166 -13.90 7.57 -6.40
N LEU A 167 -13.92 8.83 -6.83
CA LEU A 167 -14.96 9.77 -6.44
C LEU A 167 -16.36 9.38 -6.95
N PRO A 168 -16.56 9.06 -8.24
CA PRO A 168 -17.86 8.58 -8.73
C PRO A 168 -18.35 7.32 -8.01
N LEU A 169 -17.45 6.37 -7.73
CA LEU A 169 -17.81 5.14 -7.02
C LEU A 169 -18.24 5.41 -5.59
N ILE A 170 -17.47 6.19 -4.83
CA ILE A 170 -17.78 6.54 -3.44
C ILE A 170 -19.13 7.28 -3.37
N THR A 171 -19.34 8.28 -4.23
CA THR A 171 -20.60 9.05 -4.27
C THR A 171 -21.80 8.20 -4.69
N LEU A 172 -21.63 7.27 -5.62
CA LEU A 172 -22.66 6.31 -6.00
C LEU A 172 -23.04 5.40 -4.82
N LEU A 173 -22.02 4.86 -4.13
CA LEU A 173 -22.25 3.97 -2.99
C LEU A 173 -22.94 4.70 -1.82
N MET A 174 -22.59 5.95 -1.55
CA MET A 174 -23.30 6.78 -0.57
C MET A 174 -24.79 6.93 -0.91
N LYS A 175 -25.09 7.18 -2.19
CA LYS A 175 -26.48 7.29 -2.66
C LYS A 175 -27.24 5.97 -2.57
N VAL A 176 -26.61 4.86 -2.97
CA VAL A 176 -27.25 3.52 -2.94
C VAL A 176 -27.48 3.03 -1.52
N THR A 177 -26.53 3.26 -0.61
CA THR A 177 -26.65 2.83 0.79
C THR A 177 -27.53 3.77 1.63
N GLY A 178 -27.79 4.97 1.15
CA GLY A 178 -28.49 6.03 1.93
C GLY A 178 -27.72 6.50 3.17
N ASN A 179 -26.46 6.08 3.32
CA ASN A 179 -25.61 6.39 4.47
C ASN A 179 -24.18 6.64 4.03
N GLU A 180 -23.66 7.82 4.34
CA GLU A 180 -22.34 8.26 3.91
C GLU A 180 -21.21 7.38 4.48
N ILE A 181 -21.31 6.98 5.75
CA ILE A 181 -20.32 6.12 6.40
C ILE A 181 -20.32 4.73 5.76
N LEU A 182 -21.51 4.15 5.54
CA LEU A 182 -21.62 2.85 4.85
C LEU A 182 -21.12 2.92 3.42
N GLY A 183 -21.34 4.04 2.72
CA GLY A 183 -20.80 4.27 1.39
C GLY A 183 -19.27 4.16 1.35
N TYR A 184 -18.57 4.77 2.31
CA TYR A 184 -17.11 4.66 2.45
C TYR A 184 -16.67 3.24 2.83
N SER A 185 -17.34 2.59 3.79
CA SER A 185 -17.02 1.22 4.20
C SER A 185 -17.14 0.24 3.02
N VAL A 186 -18.21 0.34 2.23
CA VAL A 186 -18.41 -0.51 1.04
C VAL A 186 -17.38 -0.21 -0.04
N ALA A 187 -17.04 1.07 -0.27
CA ALA A 187 -15.97 1.44 -1.19
C ALA A 187 -14.61 0.83 -0.76
N ALA A 188 -14.28 0.92 0.54
CA ALA A 188 -13.07 0.35 1.10
C ALA A 188 -13.02 -1.19 0.87
N ILE A 189 -14.14 -1.89 1.08
CA ILE A 189 -14.25 -3.33 0.81
C ILE A 189 -14.03 -3.62 -0.68
N LEU A 190 -14.64 -2.87 -1.59
CA LEU A 190 -14.49 -3.09 -3.04
C LEU A 190 -13.04 -2.87 -3.50
N PHE A 191 -12.38 -1.78 -3.06
CA PHE A 191 -10.97 -1.55 -3.35
C PHE A 191 -10.07 -2.63 -2.70
N GLY A 192 -10.44 -3.11 -1.52
CA GLY A 192 -9.77 -4.24 -0.86
C GLY A 192 -9.89 -5.54 -1.65
N ILE A 193 -11.06 -5.86 -2.18
CA ILE A 193 -11.30 -7.02 -3.06
C ILE A 193 -10.49 -6.89 -4.35
N MET A 194 -10.47 -5.71 -4.97
CA MET A 194 -9.64 -5.45 -6.16
C MET A 194 -8.16 -5.69 -5.85
N ASN A 195 -7.67 -5.21 -4.73
CA ASN A 195 -6.31 -5.45 -4.26
C ASN A 195 -6.02 -6.95 -4.08
N PHE A 196 -6.93 -7.69 -3.44
CA PHE A 196 -6.82 -9.13 -3.28
C PHE A 196 -6.72 -9.87 -4.61
N LEU A 197 -7.61 -9.55 -5.56
CA LEU A 197 -7.60 -10.17 -6.88
C LEU A 197 -6.29 -9.90 -7.65
N CYS A 198 -5.77 -8.68 -7.57
CA CYS A 198 -4.51 -8.31 -8.20
C CYS A 198 -3.31 -9.04 -7.55
N TYR A 199 -3.26 -9.13 -6.24
CA TYR A 199 -2.23 -9.91 -5.55
C TYR A 199 -2.37 -11.41 -5.82
N PHE A 200 -3.58 -11.92 -5.96
CA PHE A 200 -3.82 -13.32 -6.31
C PHE A 200 -3.30 -13.66 -7.71
N VAL A 201 -3.44 -12.74 -8.68
CA VAL A 201 -2.81 -12.88 -10.01
C VAL A 201 -1.29 -12.92 -9.87
N THR A 202 -0.68 -12.01 -9.13
CA THR A 202 0.77 -12.01 -8.87
C THR A 202 1.21 -13.31 -8.20
N PHE A 203 0.48 -13.78 -7.19
CA PHE A 203 0.72 -15.05 -6.51
C PHE A 203 0.71 -16.25 -7.47
N THR A 204 -0.27 -16.33 -8.37
CA THR A 204 -0.40 -17.46 -9.30
C THR A 204 0.71 -17.44 -10.36
N VAL A 205 1.01 -16.26 -10.90
CA VAL A 205 2.00 -16.09 -11.97
C VAL A 205 3.43 -16.34 -11.46
N THR A 206 3.72 -16.01 -10.22
CA THR A 206 5.06 -16.16 -9.61
C THR A 206 5.32 -17.56 -9.03
N LYS A 207 4.42 -18.54 -9.25
CA LYS A 207 4.59 -19.91 -8.77
C LYS A 207 5.85 -20.55 -9.33
N GLY A 208 6.73 -21.04 -8.44
CA GLY A 208 7.96 -21.75 -8.81
C GLY A 208 9.07 -20.86 -9.39
N GLN A 209 8.96 -19.51 -9.23
CA GLN A 209 9.95 -18.57 -9.76
C GLN A 209 10.93 -18.05 -8.69
N SER A 210 10.72 -18.34 -7.40
CA SER A 210 11.62 -17.93 -6.33
C SER A 210 12.93 -18.71 -6.39
N VAL A 211 14.05 -18.00 -6.48
CA VAL A 211 15.39 -18.59 -6.46
C VAL A 211 15.73 -19.13 -5.07
N SER A 212 15.31 -18.44 -4.02
CA SER A 212 15.53 -18.84 -2.61
C SER A 212 14.77 -20.09 -2.19
N GLY A 213 13.69 -20.47 -2.89
CA GLY A 213 12.88 -21.67 -2.58
C GLY A 213 13.27 -22.91 -3.37
N SER A 214 14.11 -22.78 -4.39
CA SER A 214 14.44 -23.88 -5.33
C SER A 214 15.74 -24.61 -5.02
N SER A 215 16.55 -24.11 -4.12
CA SER A 215 17.84 -24.71 -3.77
C SER A 215 17.77 -25.29 -2.36
N GLY A 216 17.57 -26.61 -2.27
CA GLY A 216 17.99 -27.39 -1.13
C GLY A 216 19.52 -27.45 -0.98
N THR A 217 20.22 -26.45 -1.50
CA THR A 217 21.64 -26.24 -1.35
C THR A 217 21.84 -25.12 -0.36
N GLU A 218 22.58 -25.43 0.67
CA GLU A 218 23.06 -24.57 1.75
C GLU A 218 23.01 -23.08 1.37
N SER A 219 22.05 -22.35 1.96
CA SER A 219 22.21 -20.91 2.08
C SER A 219 23.59 -20.71 2.71
N VAL A 220 24.53 -20.19 1.92
CA VAL A 220 25.72 -19.55 2.49
C VAL A 220 25.16 -18.74 3.65
N LYS A 221 25.49 -19.15 4.88
CA LYS A 221 25.18 -18.40 6.10
C LYS A 221 25.74 -17.00 5.87
N LYS A 222 24.92 -16.08 5.31
CA LYS A 222 25.23 -14.66 5.42
C LYS A 222 25.27 -14.44 6.92
N GLU A 223 26.47 -14.22 7.44
CA GLU A 223 26.63 -13.77 8.81
C GLU A 223 25.58 -12.70 9.05
N LYS A 224 24.71 -12.95 10.01
CA LYS A 224 23.69 -11.99 10.39
C LYS A 224 24.44 -10.83 11.03
N LEU A 225 24.77 -9.81 10.22
CA LEU A 225 25.33 -8.59 10.74
C LEU A 225 24.37 -8.07 11.82
N PRO A 226 24.87 -7.72 13.00
CA PRO A 226 24.03 -7.12 14.03
C PRO A 226 23.32 -5.89 13.47
N THR A 227 22.06 -5.71 13.83
CA THR A 227 21.23 -4.59 13.33
C THR A 227 21.91 -3.23 13.45
N ALA A 228 22.70 -3.04 14.52
CA ALA A 228 23.49 -1.83 14.73
C ALA A 228 24.56 -1.60 13.64
N GLU A 229 25.20 -2.65 13.16
CA GLU A 229 26.21 -2.53 12.07
C GLU A 229 25.53 -2.26 10.73
N MET A 230 24.34 -2.81 10.49
CA MET A 230 23.54 -2.51 9.29
C MET A 230 23.14 -1.02 9.27
N VAL A 231 22.63 -0.51 10.37
CA VAL A 231 22.30 0.93 10.52
C VAL A 231 23.52 1.79 10.32
N LYS A 232 24.66 1.45 10.93
CA LYS A 232 25.92 2.18 10.77
C LYS A 232 26.41 2.18 9.32
N ALA A 233 26.23 1.08 8.58
CA ALA A 233 26.58 0.98 7.16
C ALA A 233 25.74 1.93 6.30
N VAL A 234 24.45 2.09 6.60
CA VAL A 234 23.58 3.07 5.92
C VAL A 234 24.09 4.50 6.14
N PHE A 235 24.37 4.89 7.38
CA PHE A 235 24.89 6.24 7.69
C PHE A 235 26.29 6.50 7.14
N LYS A 236 27.08 5.47 6.82
CA LYS A 236 28.40 5.59 6.19
C LYS A 236 28.33 5.68 4.66
N ASN A 237 27.16 5.62 4.05
CA ASN A 237 26.99 5.67 2.59
C ASN A 237 26.34 7.00 2.17
N PRO A 238 27.12 8.05 1.86
CA PRO A 238 26.57 9.37 1.49
C PRO A 238 25.64 9.35 0.28
N PRO A 239 25.93 8.62 -0.83
CA PRO A 239 24.99 8.52 -1.94
C PRO A 239 23.61 7.97 -1.54
N LEU A 240 23.58 6.97 -0.65
CA LEU A 240 22.32 6.40 -0.13
C LEU A 240 21.56 7.41 0.72
N LEU A 241 22.26 8.17 1.57
CA LEU A 241 21.63 9.21 2.40
C LEU A 241 21.00 10.31 1.54
N VAL A 242 21.69 10.76 0.49
CA VAL A 242 21.15 11.76 -0.45
C VAL A 242 19.91 11.23 -1.15
N LEU A 243 19.93 9.96 -1.59
CA LEU A 243 18.77 9.33 -2.22
C LEU A 243 17.58 9.23 -1.26
N VAL A 244 17.82 8.80 -0.02
CA VAL A 244 16.78 8.71 1.03
C VAL A 244 16.20 10.08 1.34
N ALA A 245 17.04 11.11 1.47
CA ALA A 245 16.59 12.47 1.71
C ALA A 245 15.73 13.00 0.55
N ALA A 246 16.18 12.82 -0.70
CA ALA A 246 15.45 13.24 -1.90
C ALA A 246 14.07 12.57 -1.99
N ASP A 247 14.01 11.25 -1.77
CA ASP A 247 12.75 10.52 -1.76
C ASP A 247 11.85 10.94 -0.59
N SER A 248 12.39 11.21 0.60
CA SER A 248 11.63 11.69 1.74
C SER A 248 10.95 13.03 1.45
N PHE A 249 11.66 14.00 0.86
CA PHE A 249 11.07 15.29 0.45
C PHE A 249 10.02 15.12 -0.66
N ARG A 250 10.27 14.24 -1.61
CA ARG A 250 9.32 13.92 -2.68
C ARG A 250 8.02 13.32 -2.11
N TYR A 251 8.11 12.37 -1.20
CA TYR A 251 6.94 11.78 -0.55
C TYR A 251 6.22 12.79 0.33
N LEU A 252 6.95 13.60 1.11
CA LEU A 252 6.35 14.68 1.91
C LEU A 252 5.53 15.63 1.04
N ALA A 253 6.06 16.08 -0.08
CA ALA A 253 5.33 16.94 -1.02
C ALA A 253 4.07 16.25 -1.55
N ASN A 254 4.16 14.97 -1.94
CA ASN A 254 2.99 14.21 -2.41
C ASN A 254 1.91 14.06 -1.33
N PHE A 255 2.28 13.76 -0.09
CA PHE A 255 1.33 13.64 1.02
C PHE A 255 0.65 14.97 1.35
N LEU A 256 1.41 16.07 1.39
CA LEU A 256 0.85 17.40 1.61
C LEU A 256 -0.13 17.80 0.49
N MET A 257 0.23 17.56 -0.77
CA MET A 257 -0.65 17.84 -1.91
C MET A 257 -1.91 16.97 -1.90
N ALA A 258 -1.81 15.71 -1.50
CA ALA A 258 -2.96 14.81 -1.40
C ALA A 258 -3.90 15.24 -0.27
N ALA A 259 -3.36 15.52 0.92
CA ALA A 259 -4.15 15.92 2.08
C ALA A 259 -4.81 17.29 1.89
N ALA A 260 -4.08 18.28 1.39
CA ALA A 260 -4.60 19.62 1.14
C ALA A 260 -5.55 19.68 -0.06
N GLY A 261 -5.33 18.83 -1.08
CA GLY A 261 -6.09 18.85 -2.32
C GLY A 261 -7.58 18.65 -2.11
N PHE A 262 -7.98 17.68 -1.31
CA PHE A 262 -9.39 17.45 -1.02
C PHE A 262 -10.06 18.70 -0.45
N TYR A 263 -9.50 19.28 0.61
CA TYR A 263 -10.06 20.47 1.25
C TYR A 263 -10.08 21.68 0.34
N TYR A 264 -9.07 21.88 -0.51
CA TYR A 264 -9.02 22.95 -1.48
C TYR A 264 -10.21 22.87 -2.47
N PHE A 265 -10.44 21.70 -3.05
CA PHE A 265 -11.54 21.52 -4.01
C PHE A 265 -12.92 21.55 -3.36
N VAL A 266 -13.05 21.07 -2.13
CA VAL A 266 -14.33 21.05 -1.41
C VAL A 266 -14.65 22.41 -0.79
N VAL A 267 -13.69 23.01 -0.07
CA VAL A 267 -13.93 24.21 0.75
C VAL A 267 -13.71 25.51 -0.04
N VAL A 268 -12.59 25.59 -0.80
CA VAL A 268 -12.23 26.82 -1.49
C VAL A 268 -12.94 26.94 -2.83
N LEU A 269 -12.90 25.90 -3.66
CA LEU A 269 -13.51 25.92 -4.98
C LEU A 269 -14.97 25.49 -5.00
N ASN A 270 -15.46 24.85 -3.95
CA ASN A 270 -16.79 24.25 -3.87
C ASN A 270 -17.15 23.42 -5.13
N ASN A 271 -16.16 22.72 -5.68
CA ASN A 271 -16.26 21.97 -6.93
C ASN A 271 -15.50 20.65 -6.86
N LEU A 272 -16.14 19.67 -6.27
CA LEU A 272 -15.56 18.34 -6.10
C LEU A 272 -15.25 17.61 -7.45
N PRO A 273 -16.05 17.73 -8.54
CA PRO A 273 -15.68 17.19 -9.83
C PRO A 273 -14.37 17.73 -10.41
N ALA A 274 -14.01 18.97 -10.11
CA ALA A 274 -12.72 19.56 -10.52
C ALA A 274 -11.52 18.84 -9.89
N MET A 275 -11.69 18.24 -8.71
CA MET A 275 -10.67 17.38 -8.09
C MET A 275 -10.34 16.17 -8.98
N THR A 276 -11.36 15.52 -9.54
CA THR A 276 -11.14 14.39 -10.46
C THR A 276 -10.33 14.82 -11.68
N ALA A 277 -10.69 15.94 -12.30
CA ALA A 277 -9.95 16.48 -13.45
C ALA A 277 -8.49 16.80 -13.07
N TYR A 278 -8.25 17.43 -11.94
CA TYR A 278 -6.92 17.74 -11.41
C TYR A 278 -6.09 16.45 -11.21
N LEU A 279 -6.66 15.43 -10.56
CA LEU A 279 -5.96 14.18 -10.31
C LEU A 279 -5.62 13.45 -11.61
N VAL A 280 -6.54 13.41 -12.59
CA VAL A 280 -6.29 12.80 -13.90
C VAL A 280 -5.18 13.52 -14.64
N ILE A 281 -5.26 14.84 -14.75
CA ILE A 281 -4.27 15.66 -15.47
C ILE A 281 -2.89 15.50 -14.87
N THR A 282 -2.76 15.62 -13.55
CA THR A 282 -1.46 15.49 -12.85
C THR A 282 -0.85 14.10 -13.01
N ARG A 283 -1.67 13.04 -13.04
CA ARG A 283 -1.18 11.67 -13.21
C ARG A 283 -0.82 11.33 -14.65
N VAL A 284 -1.56 11.85 -15.62
CA VAL A 284 -1.25 11.68 -17.05
C VAL A 284 0.04 12.42 -17.40
N VAL A 285 0.18 13.67 -16.97
CA VAL A 285 1.42 14.44 -17.17
C VAL A 285 2.62 13.79 -16.49
N GLY A 286 2.46 13.21 -15.31
CA GLY A 286 3.53 12.50 -14.61
C GLY A 286 3.86 11.11 -15.18
N PHE A 287 3.05 10.60 -16.13
CA PHE A 287 3.30 9.33 -16.83
C PHE A 287 4.14 9.50 -18.10
N ILE A 288 4.09 10.67 -18.71
CA ILE A 288 4.87 11.05 -19.91
C ILE A 288 6.31 11.35 -19.52
#